data_44ea9c15917925d2d88d57ebd9c42c9b
#
_entry.id   44ea9c15917925d2d88d57ebd9c42c9b
#
_cell.length_a   1.000
_cell.length_b   1.000
_cell.length_c   1.000
_cell.angle_alpha   90.00
_cell.angle_beta   90.00
_cell.angle_gamma   90.00
#
_symmetry.space_group_name_H-M   'P 1'
#
loop_
_entity.id
_entity.type
_entity.pdbx_description
1 polymer ?
#
loop_
_entity_poly.entity_id
_entity_poly.type
_entity_poly.pdbx_seq_one_letter_code
_entity_poly.pdbx_strand_id
1 'polypeptide(L)'
;MKSKFRSVLAIALTLVMVLCIAFVNPADARPKKGKPKTYSVEQVAEIQSYAAQIQVMRDRFGELERLIEKEDFVFIPNFIHGPLGDLRTRMSFIASELFPDAKKQAQAATKDLTNALAAIDRAASEKDYKSAAKGYTNLNRSLDTFFALLPKS
;
A
#
# COMPACT_ATOMS: atom_id res chain seq x y z
N MET A 1 -23.14 -63.76 -27.68
CA MET A 1 -23.82 -62.67 -26.87
C MET A 1 -22.92 -61.66 -26.29
N LYS A 2 -21.63 -61.92 -25.95
CA LYS A 2 -20.71 -60.99 -25.30
C LYS A 2 -20.20 -59.80 -26.16
N SER A 3 -20.19 -59.90 -27.50
CA SER A 3 -19.70 -58.83 -28.40
C SER A 3 -20.70 -57.66 -28.55
N LYS A 4 -22.02 -57.97 -28.60
CA LYS A 4 -23.06 -56.95 -28.73
C LYS A 4 -23.22 -56.08 -27.49
N PHE A 5 -22.92 -56.63 -26.28
CA PHE A 5 -22.96 -55.89 -25.02
C PHE A 5 -21.86 -54.86 -24.91
N ARG A 6 -20.66 -55.19 -25.47
CA ARG A 6 -19.51 -54.26 -25.46
C ARG A 6 -19.74 -53.08 -26.40
N SER A 7 -20.39 -53.27 -27.52
CA SER A 7 -20.74 -52.20 -28.49
C SER A 7 -21.81 -51.26 -27.94
N VAL A 8 -22.82 -51.78 -27.24
CA VAL A 8 -23.87 -50.95 -26.62
C VAL A 8 -23.30 -50.12 -25.47
N LEU A 9 -22.38 -50.71 -24.69
CA LEU A 9 -21.71 -49.99 -23.59
C LEU A 9 -20.79 -48.86 -24.12
N ALA A 10 -20.09 -49.09 -25.24
CA ALA A 10 -19.24 -48.06 -25.87
C ALA A 10 -20.08 -46.90 -26.44
N ILE A 11 -21.24 -47.20 -27.07
CA ILE A 11 -22.13 -46.15 -27.60
C ILE A 11 -22.79 -45.35 -26.47
N ALA A 12 -23.15 -45.99 -25.35
CA ALA A 12 -23.68 -45.28 -24.17
C ALA A 12 -22.65 -44.35 -23.53
N LEU A 13 -21.39 -44.78 -23.48
CA LEU A 13 -20.31 -43.97 -22.89
C LEU A 13 -19.97 -42.75 -23.76
N THR A 14 -20.00 -42.89 -25.09
CA THR A 14 -19.79 -41.77 -26.02
C THR A 14 -20.95 -40.78 -26.00
N LEU A 15 -22.18 -41.24 -25.84
CA LEU A 15 -23.37 -40.38 -25.78
C LEU A 15 -23.36 -39.54 -24.47
N VAL A 16 -22.95 -40.10 -23.35
CA VAL A 16 -22.80 -39.36 -22.07
C VAL A 16 -21.71 -38.33 -22.18
N MET A 17 -20.58 -38.62 -22.84
CA MET A 17 -19.48 -37.69 -23.01
C MET A 17 -19.86 -36.49 -23.91
N VAL A 18 -20.66 -36.72 -24.96
CA VAL A 18 -21.15 -35.65 -25.83
C VAL A 18 -22.19 -34.78 -25.10
N LEU A 19 -23.00 -35.37 -24.22
CA LEU A 19 -23.99 -34.61 -23.43
C LEU A 19 -23.33 -33.70 -22.40
N CYS A 20 -22.19 -34.09 -21.80
CA CYS A 20 -21.45 -33.27 -20.87
C CYS A 20 -20.77 -32.03 -21.53
N ILE A 21 -20.44 -32.12 -22.83
CA ILE A 21 -19.84 -30.99 -23.56
C ILE A 21 -20.89 -29.93 -23.93
N ALA A 22 -22.16 -30.31 -24.06
CA ALA A 22 -23.24 -29.39 -24.44
C ALA A 22 -23.70 -28.47 -23.31
N PHE A 23 -23.29 -28.72 -22.06
CA PHE A 23 -23.62 -27.85 -20.92
C PHE A 23 -22.50 -26.84 -20.54
N VAL A 24 -21.36 -26.86 -21.22
CA VAL A 24 -20.37 -25.78 -21.09
C VAL A 24 -20.82 -24.65 -22.02
N ASN A 25 -21.65 -23.77 -21.50
CA ASN A 25 -22.07 -22.54 -22.18
C ASN A 25 -20.84 -21.64 -22.37
N PRO A 26 -20.32 -21.46 -23.60
CA PRO A 26 -19.16 -20.56 -23.82
C PRO A 26 -19.49 -19.06 -23.58
N ALA A 27 -20.75 -18.76 -23.25
CA ALA A 27 -21.22 -17.41 -22.99
C ALA A 27 -20.79 -16.87 -21.61
N ASP A 28 -20.36 -17.71 -20.66
CA ASP A 28 -19.92 -17.28 -19.33
C ASP A 28 -18.41 -16.99 -19.21
N ALA A 29 -17.66 -17.18 -20.29
CA ALA A 29 -16.24 -16.88 -20.34
C ALA A 29 -15.90 -15.40 -20.70
N ARG A 30 -16.89 -14.51 -20.72
CA ARG A 30 -16.60 -13.07 -20.75
C ARG A 30 -16.04 -12.69 -19.38
N PRO A 31 -14.78 -12.15 -19.29
CA PRO A 31 -14.32 -11.58 -18.04
C PRO A 31 -15.36 -10.52 -17.65
N LYS A 32 -16.09 -10.77 -16.56
CA LYS A 32 -16.93 -9.74 -15.95
C LYS A 32 -15.99 -8.57 -15.73
N LYS A 33 -16.08 -7.51 -16.52
CA LYS A 33 -15.48 -6.22 -16.21
C LYS A 33 -16.01 -5.88 -14.83
N GLY A 34 -15.20 -6.13 -13.80
CA GLY A 34 -15.57 -5.81 -12.43
C GLY A 34 -15.98 -4.34 -12.45
N LYS A 35 -17.07 -3.99 -11.77
CA LYS A 35 -17.41 -2.58 -11.52
C LYS A 35 -16.15 -1.90 -11.05
N PRO A 36 -15.85 -0.67 -11.51
CA PRO A 36 -14.70 0.08 -11.01
C PRO A 36 -14.78 0.06 -9.48
N LYS A 37 -13.71 -0.38 -8.84
CA LYS A 37 -13.62 -0.39 -7.38
C LYS A 37 -13.66 1.05 -6.93
N THR A 38 -14.73 1.44 -6.23
CA THR A 38 -14.90 2.77 -5.68
C THR A 38 -14.86 2.64 -4.16
N TYR A 39 -14.15 3.52 -3.48
CA TYR A 39 -14.19 3.58 -2.02
C TYR A 39 -15.59 3.97 -1.54
N SER A 40 -16.05 3.42 -0.42
CA SER A 40 -17.26 3.89 0.23
C SER A 40 -17.01 5.28 0.87
N VAL A 41 -18.08 6.00 1.16
CA VAL A 41 -17.99 7.31 1.83
C VAL A 41 -17.30 7.17 3.19
N GLU A 42 -17.61 6.10 3.91
CA GLU A 42 -17.04 5.80 5.23
C GLU A 42 -15.54 5.51 5.12
N GLN A 43 -15.13 4.71 4.11
CA GLN A 43 -13.71 4.43 3.87
C GLN A 43 -12.93 5.70 3.54
N VAL A 44 -13.48 6.57 2.69
CA VAL A 44 -12.84 7.86 2.37
C VAL A 44 -12.73 8.72 3.62
N ALA A 45 -13.78 8.83 4.42
CA ALA A 45 -13.79 9.61 5.65
C ALA A 45 -12.73 9.11 6.66
N GLU A 46 -12.59 7.79 6.82
CA GLU A 46 -11.60 7.19 7.70
C GLU A 46 -10.17 7.46 7.22
N ILE A 47 -9.89 7.23 5.92
CA ILE A 47 -8.59 7.55 5.30
C ILE A 47 -8.26 9.04 5.49
N GLN A 48 -9.20 9.93 5.25
CA GLN A 48 -9.00 11.38 5.41
C GLN A 48 -8.76 11.78 6.87
N SER A 49 -9.41 11.12 7.83
CA SER A 49 -9.18 11.36 9.25
C SER A 49 -7.73 11.02 9.65
N TYR A 50 -7.19 9.89 9.22
CA TYR A 50 -5.78 9.55 9.46
C TYR A 50 -4.82 10.44 8.67
N ALA A 51 -5.18 10.82 7.43
CA ALA A 51 -4.39 11.73 6.63
C ALA A 51 -4.26 13.12 7.30
N ALA A 52 -5.32 13.63 7.89
CA ALA A 52 -5.28 14.86 8.66
C ALA A 52 -4.34 14.78 9.87
N GLN A 53 -4.29 13.64 10.57
CA GLN A 53 -3.37 13.43 11.68
C GLN A 53 -1.91 13.35 11.19
N ILE A 54 -1.66 12.74 10.02
CA ILE A 54 -0.33 12.75 9.38
C ILE A 54 0.04 14.17 8.98
N GLN A 55 -0.90 14.97 8.48
CA GLN A 55 -0.64 16.36 8.11
C GLN A 55 -0.21 17.20 9.31
N VAL A 56 -0.81 17.02 10.49
CA VAL A 56 -0.37 17.67 11.74
C VAL A 56 1.10 17.34 12.06
N MET A 57 1.53 16.09 11.84
CA MET A 57 2.94 15.69 12.02
C MET A 57 3.83 16.32 10.94
N ARG A 58 3.37 16.38 9.69
CA ARG A 58 4.06 17.03 8.59
C ARG A 58 4.30 18.52 8.84
N ASP A 59 3.31 19.20 9.39
CA ASP A 59 3.42 20.64 9.69
C ASP A 59 4.56 20.95 10.67
N ARG A 60 5.00 19.94 11.43
CA ARG A 60 6.14 20.03 12.33
C ARG A 60 7.50 19.72 11.68
N PHE A 61 7.54 19.30 10.42
CA PHE A 61 8.81 18.99 9.75
C PHE A 61 9.76 20.18 9.69
N GLY A 62 9.25 21.42 9.65
CA GLY A 62 10.08 22.62 9.78
C GLY A 62 10.81 22.76 11.11
N GLU A 63 10.34 22.10 12.19
CA GLU A 63 11.08 22.02 13.45
C GLU A 63 12.28 21.07 13.31
N LEU A 64 12.08 19.90 12.66
CA LEU A 64 13.16 18.95 12.38
C LEU A 64 14.22 19.56 11.48
N GLU A 65 13.81 20.31 10.44
CA GLU A 65 14.71 21.02 9.54
C GLU A 65 15.61 21.99 10.31
N ARG A 66 15.02 22.81 11.17
CA ARG A 66 15.77 23.75 12.01
C ARG A 66 16.74 23.07 12.98
N LEU A 67 16.39 21.90 13.52
CA LEU A 67 17.29 21.12 14.35
C LEU A 67 18.49 20.61 13.54
N ILE A 68 18.25 20.16 12.30
CA ILE A 68 19.31 19.71 11.38
C ILE A 68 20.21 20.89 11.00
N GLU A 69 19.64 22.05 10.59
CA GLU A 69 20.40 23.25 10.23
C GLU A 69 21.27 23.80 11.35
N LYS A 70 20.80 23.66 12.60
CA LYS A 70 21.55 24.07 13.80
C LYS A 70 22.51 22.99 14.28
N GLU A 71 22.56 21.85 13.61
CA GLU A 71 23.37 20.70 14.03
C GLU A 71 23.07 20.26 15.48
N ASP A 72 21.79 20.38 15.88
CA ASP A 72 21.35 19.99 17.21
C ASP A 72 21.12 18.48 17.29
N PHE A 73 22.21 17.74 17.17
CA PHE A 73 22.23 16.28 17.06
C PHE A 73 21.67 15.56 18.31
N VAL A 74 21.49 16.25 19.42
CA VAL A 74 20.88 15.68 20.63
C VAL A 74 19.35 15.67 20.51
N PHE A 75 18.77 16.74 19.96
CA PHE A 75 17.32 16.89 19.89
C PHE A 75 16.71 16.25 18.64
N ILE A 76 17.48 16.01 17.58
CA ILE A 76 16.99 15.31 16.36
C ILE A 76 16.37 13.94 16.68
N PRO A 77 17.06 13.00 17.39
CA PRO A 77 16.47 11.73 17.79
C PRO A 77 15.21 11.89 18.64
N ASN A 78 15.22 12.80 19.59
CA ASN A 78 14.08 13.07 20.45
C ASN A 78 12.85 13.53 19.65
N PHE A 79 13.08 14.34 18.63
CA PHE A 79 12.01 14.78 17.73
C PHE A 79 11.44 13.64 16.88
N ILE A 80 12.31 12.78 16.35
CA ILE A 80 11.91 11.62 15.53
C ILE A 80 11.11 10.63 16.35
N HIS A 81 11.59 10.26 17.54
CA HIS A 81 10.96 9.25 18.39
C HIS A 81 9.76 9.78 19.19
N GLY A 82 9.68 11.08 19.43
CA GLY A 82 8.56 11.73 20.08
C GLY A 82 7.49 12.19 19.07
N PRO A 83 7.58 13.44 18.57
CA PRO A 83 6.57 14.03 17.70
C PRO A 83 6.23 13.23 16.44
N LEU A 84 7.18 12.50 15.85
CA LEU A 84 7.00 11.72 14.62
C LEU A 84 6.84 10.21 14.87
N GLY A 85 6.84 9.76 16.12
CA GLY A 85 6.87 8.36 16.50
C GLY A 85 5.71 7.52 15.89
N ASP A 86 4.52 8.12 15.79
CA ASP A 86 3.32 7.45 15.25
C ASP A 86 3.17 7.53 13.72
N LEU A 87 4.04 8.28 13.04
CA LEU A 87 3.87 8.58 11.62
C LEU A 87 3.80 7.30 10.75
N ARG A 88 4.72 6.37 10.98
CA ARG A 88 4.73 5.07 10.29
C ARG A 88 3.46 4.28 10.52
N THR A 89 2.97 4.22 11.76
CA THR A 89 1.78 3.45 12.13
C THR A 89 0.56 3.98 11.40
N ARG A 90 0.37 5.30 11.38
CA ARG A 90 -0.75 5.95 10.69
C ARG A 90 -0.72 5.76 9.18
N MET A 91 0.47 5.87 8.57
CA MET A 91 0.65 5.58 7.14
C MET A 91 0.36 4.11 6.82
N SER A 92 0.81 3.19 7.67
CA SER A 92 0.54 1.76 7.50
C SER A 92 -0.95 1.42 7.59
N PHE A 93 -1.67 2.10 8.49
CA PHE A 93 -3.12 1.95 8.60
C PHE A 93 -3.80 2.39 7.31
N ILE A 94 -3.55 3.60 6.84
CA ILE A 94 -4.10 4.09 5.56
C ILE A 94 -3.75 3.12 4.41
N ALA A 95 -2.49 2.70 4.32
CA ALA A 95 -2.05 1.79 3.27
C ALA A 95 -2.84 0.48 3.26
N SER A 96 -3.30 0.00 4.44
CA SER A 96 -4.10 -1.24 4.52
C SER A 96 -5.49 -1.08 3.91
N GLU A 97 -6.07 0.12 3.95
CA GLU A 97 -7.40 0.46 3.45
C GLU A 97 -7.42 0.75 1.93
N LEU A 98 -6.25 0.97 1.32
CA LEU A 98 -6.18 1.27 -0.11
C LEU A 98 -6.37 0.03 -0.99
N PHE A 99 -6.86 0.25 -2.21
CA PHE A 99 -6.94 -0.81 -3.23
C PHE A 99 -5.56 -1.36 -3.58
N PRO A 100 -5.46 -2.63 -4.06
CA PRO A 100 -4.20 -3.37 -4.17
C PRO A 100 -3.05 -2.61 -4.84
N ASP A 101 -3.32 -1.87 -5.92
CA ASP A 101 -2.28 -1.15 -6.65
C ASP A 101 -1.77 0.06 -5.86
N ALA A 102 -2.67 0.87 -5.30
CA ALA A 102 -2.33 1.99 -4.42
C ALA A 102 -1.74 1.51 -3.10
N LYS A 103 -2.27 0.41 -2.53
CA LYS A 103 -1.75 -0.22 -1.31
C LYS A 103 -0.27 -0.57 -1.43
N LYS A 104 0.13 -1.24 -2.51
CA LYS A 104 1.53 -1.62 -2.73
C LYS A 104 2.44 -0.40 -2.78
N GLN A 105 2.01 0.66 -3.47
CA GLN A 105 2.78 1.90 -3.58
C GLN A 105 2.83 2.64 -2.24
N ALA A 106 1.72 2.71 -1.49
CA ALA A 106 1.67 3.33 -0.18
C ALA A 106 2.55 2.61 0.85
N GLN A 107 2.59 1.27 0.81
CA GLN A 107 3.51 0.48 1.64
C GLN A 107 4.98 0.76 1.29
N ALA A 108 5.31 0.91 0.00
CA ALA A 108 6.66 1.29 -0.42
C ALA A 108 7.02 2.69 0.09
N ALA A 109 6.14 3.68 -0.10
CA ALA A 109 6.35 5.04 0.40
C ALA A 109 6.50 5.09 1.93
N THR A 110 5.71 4.28 2.66
CA THR A 110 5.84 4.14 4.12
C THR A 110 7.20 3.56 4.53
N LYS A 111 7.68 2.55 3.80
CA LYS A 111 9.01 1.98 4.01
C LYS A 111 10.11 3.00 3.75
N ASP A 112 10.02 3.73 2.65
CA ASP A 112 11.00 4.75 2.26
C ASP A 112 11.05 5.88 3.29
N LEU A 113 9.89 6.33 3.79
CA LEU A 113 9.80 7.29 4.88
C LEU A 113 10.48 6.77 6.15
N THR A 114 10.21 5.52 6.53
CA THR A 114 10.82 4.89 7.71
C THR A 114 12.35 4.82 7.57
N ASN A 115 12.83 4.48 6.39
CA ASN A 115 14.27 4.46 6.08
C ASN A 115 14.89 5.87 6.15
N ALA A 116 14.16 6.89 5.69
CA ALA A 116 14.61 8.27 5.76
C ALA A 116 14.72 8.76 7.21
N LEU A 117 13.74 8.47 8.07
CA LEU A 117 13.80 8.77 9.51
C LEU A 117 14.99 8.06 10.18
N ALA A 118 15.20 6.78 9.90
CA ALA A 118 16.33 6.02 10.43
C ALA A 118 17.69 6.56 9.94
N ALA A 119 17.73 7.06 8.69
CA ALA A 119 18.94 7.70 8.15
C ALA A 119 19.26 9.03 8.85
N ILE A 120 18.24 9.84 9.16
CA ILE A 120 18.41 11.10 9.91
C ILE A 120 18.88 10.80 11.34
N ASP A 121 18.28 9.81 11.99
CA ASP A 121 18.63 9.39 13.35
C ASP A 121 20.09 8.91 13.44
N ARG A 122 20.51 8.08 12.49
CA ARG A 122 21.91 7.65 12.38
C ARG A 122 22.84 8.82 12.12
N ALA A 123 22.52 9.68 11.17
CA ALA A 123 23.31 10.85 10.83
C ALA A 123 23.49 11.78 12.05
N ALA A 124 22.45 11.91 12.87
CA ALA A 124 22.54 12.66 14.13
C ALA A 124 23.54 12.03 15.12
N SER A 125 23.53 10.68 15.24
CA SER A 125 24.49 9.98 16.09
C SER A 125 25.94 10.09 15.60
N GLU A 126 26.13 10.18 14.29
CA GLU A 126 27.42 10.35 13.61
C GLU A 126 27.83 11.83 13.48
N LYS A 127 26.95 12.77 13.85
CA LYS A 127 27.11 14.23 13.68
C LYS A 127 27.36 14.63 12.22
N ASP A 128 26.70 13.91 11.29
CA ASP A 128 26.81 14.15 9.86
C ASP A 128 25.63 14.98 9.36
N TYR A 129 25.82 16.30 9.32
CA TYR A 129 24.85 17.26 8.80
C TYR A 129 24.38 16.91 7.37
N LYS A 130 25.33 16.56 6.48
CA LYS A 130 25.04 16.33 5.07
C LYS A 130 24.09 15.12 4.88
N SER A 131 24.34 14.05 5.59
CA SER A 131 23.49 12.87 5.60
C SER A 131 22.13 13.12 6.24
N ALA A 132 22.09 13.93 7.32
CA ALA A 132 20.83 14.34 7.95
C ALA A 132 19.96 15.17 6.98
N ALA A 133 20.52 16.17 6.31
CA ALA A 133 19.83 17.00 5.33
C ALA A 133 19.32 16.18 4.12
N LYS A 134 20.12 15.23 3.64
CA LYS A 134 19.69 14.28 2.60
C LYS A 134 18.53 13.41 3.06
N GLY A 135 18.60 12.91 4.29
CA GLY A 135 17.52 12.14 4.92
C GLY A 135 16.23 12.94 4.99
N TYR A 136 16.29 14.21 5.38
CA TYR A 136 15.16 15.11 5.43
C TYR A 136 14.50 15.33 4.05
N THR A 137 15.31 15.51 3.02
CA THR A 137 14.80 15.59 1.63
C THR A 137 14.05 14.31 1.23
N ASN A 138 14.59 13.15 1.57
CA ASN A 138 13.94 11.86 1.28
C ASN A 138 12.66 11.67 2.10
N LEU A 139 12.63 12.10 3.36
CA LEU A 139 11.45 12.09 4.22
C LEU A 139 10.28 12.84 3.56
N ASN A 140 10.52 14.08 3.13
CA ASN A 140 9.52 14.90 2.45
C ASN A 140 9.02 14.24 1.17
N ARG A 141 9.93 13.77 0.30
CA ARG A 141 9.56 13.09 -0.95
C ARG A 141 8.69 11.85 -0.72
N SER A 142 9.04 11.03 0.25
CA SER A 142 8.29 9.81 0.55
C SER A 142 6.89 10.13 1.04
N LEU A 143 6.74 11.19 1.84
CA LEU A 143 5.44 11.62 2.31
C LEU A 143 4.59 12.24 1.19
N ASP A 144 5.17 13.03 0.30
CA ASP A 144 4.48 13.57 -0.88
C ASP A 144 3.98 12.44 -1.80
N THR A 145 4.82 11.43 -2.03
CA THR A 145 4.45 10.24 -2.79
C THR A 145 3.27 9.52 -2.14
N PHE A 146 3.27 9.38 -0.82
CA PHE A 146 2.19 8.75 -0.08
C PHE A 146 0.87 9.51 -0.22
N PHE A 147 0.88 10.82 0.00
CA PHE A 147 -0.33 11.65 -0.11
C PHE A 147 -0.94 11.65 -1.52
N ALA A 148 -0.11 11.56 -2.56
CA ALA A 148 -0.56 11.49 -3.95
C ALA A 148 -1.40 10.22 -4.26
N LEU A 149 -1.34 9.19 -3.42
CA LEU A 149 -2.05 7.92 -3.59
C LEU A 149 -3.42 7.90 -2.91
N LEU A 150 -3.72 8.90 -2.08
CA LEU A 150 -4.95 8.92 -1.29
C LEU A 150 -6.16 9.27 -2.15
N PRO A 151 -7.34 8.65 -1.88
CA PRO A 151 -8.56 9.03 -2.55
C PRO A 151 -8.90 10.49 -2.22
N LYS A 152 -9.31 11.24 -3.24
CA LYS A 152 -9.79 12.62 -3.05
C LYS A 152 -11.19 12.59 -2.46
N SER A 153 -11.46 13.49 -1.53
CA SER A 153 -12.80 13.75 -0.99
C SER A 153 -13.71 14.32 -2.04
#